data_846e38861bc9fc90e414b7f2e6144d56
#
_entry.id   846e38861bc9fc90e414b7f2e6144d56
#
_cell.length_a   1.000
_cell.length_b   1.000
_cell.length_c   1.000
_cell.angle_alpha   90.00
_cell.angle_beta   90.00
_cell.angle_gamma   90.00
#
_symmetry.space_group_name_H-M   'P 1'
#
loop_
_entity.id
_entity.type
_entity.pdbx_description
1 polymer ?
#
loop_
_entity_poly.entity_id
_entity_poly.type
_entity_poly.pdbx_seq_one_letter_code
_entity_poly.pdbx_strand_id
1 'polypeptide(L)'
;MSALCGGGTVWKLTSQATPVLRTKAAPLLEIVHKQADPLQQFPESFPLQVAVLWTNPGSDPENPLPLVHSLKEMGIPFFITRDLGQALRHHLVILYPSVDSHTFTPLQADQLTTFVRQGGFIFAQNVFWGGLQNLFGFRSFAPLRTRHHLAFSATKDAVTKYLNRAEERETQLGSDQFPEVIWSNGYVPDAGAEVLAHFDDGSAALLTNSVGKGKVYLLGLSLLDVVLRNQNNHDYEAQRHYVNAFEPGADIWLLVLRAWYEAYGRDWVRLATIPGGQRSALLLSHDVDWENSFAPGLDFARIEKANQAGSTFFVQTKYVDDANSKAFFFAPNLDILRQLKAGGSTVGSHSIIHSRGFNKFELGSGRETYPSYQPRGLGFDTASGATVFGEVRVSKELLDGEIPAQDTIFFRAGHLRVPVSLPEALERSGYQFDSSFTADDVLSNFPFALPRNLGFEEDSEIYEFPVTIEDEEPPGFAKRVPQALQVILANAENGAVSVVLIHSNESTLKAAAEQDLLRQLPSDIVKTDMLTFAKFWRARDRLQWSLTPSSLPSEVVLQVESNESVTGLTFEFQRPLATVTGGAIMSPDNRHLVLPELAPGRSISIRINYLD
;
A
#
# COMPACT_ATOMS: atom_id res chain seq x y z
N MET A 1 -45.44 -47.41 -56.37
CA MET A 1 -44.45 -47.04 -57.37
C MET A 1 -43.79 -45.72 -57.00
N SER A 2 -42.51 -45.65 -57.13
CA SER A 2 -41.61 -44.53 -57.02
C SER A 2 -41.07 -44.28 -55.60
N ALA A 3 -39.87 -44.80 -55.41
CA ALA A 3 -38.95 -44.47 -54.35
C ALA A 3 -38.31 -43.09 -54.59
N LEU A 4 -38.14 -42.30 -53.54
CA LEU A 4 -37.26 -41.16 -53.53
C LEU A 4 -36.21 -41.37 -52.44
N CYS A 5 -34.96 -41.59 -52.82
CA CYS A 5 -33.79 -41.62 -52.00
C CYS A 5 -33.45 -40.18 -51.52
N GLY A 6 -33.56 -39.94 -50.24
CA GLY A 6 -33.03 -38.71 -49.59
C GLY A 6 -31.57 -38.92 -49.15
N GLY A 7 -30.63 -38.31 -49.83
CA GLY A 7 -29.22 -38.30 -49.46
C GLY A 7 -29.02 -37.46 -48.20
N GLY A 8 -28.72 -38.15 -47.11
CA GLY A 8 -28.30 -37.50 -45.88
C GLY A 8 -26.85 -37.00 -45.99
N THR A 9 -26.66 -35.69 -46.01
CA THR A 9 -25.35 -35.07 -45.91
C THR A 9 -24.86 -35.18 -44.45
N VAL A 10 -23.94 -36.12 -44.22
CA VAL A 10 -23.24 -36.25 -42.94
C VAL A 10 -22.27 -35.07 -42.83
N TRP A 11 -22.61 -34.09 -42.01
CA TRP A 11 -21.65 -33.08 -41.59
C TRP A 11 -20.59 -33.76 -40.71
N LYS A 12 -19.40 -33.98 -41.29
CA LYS A 12 -18.21 -34.27 -40.47
C LYS A 12 -17.93 -33.06 -39.62
N LEU A 13 -18.25 -33.12 -38.34
CA LEU A 13 -17.67 -32.26 -37.33
C LEU A 13 -16.16 -32.58 -37.31
N THR A 14 -15.38 -31.80 -38.03
CA THR A 14 -13.94 -31.76 -37.81
C THR A 14 -13.73 -31.16 -36.41
N SER A 15 -13.39 -31.98 -35.44
CA SER A 15 -12.84 -31.48 -34.18
C SER A 15 -11.57 -30.72 -34.55
N GLN A 16 -11.65 -29.41 -34.59
CA GLN A 16 -10.43 -28.61 -34.61
C GLN A 16 -9.70 -28.94 -33.31
N ALA A 17 -8.49 -29.47 -33.43
CA ALA A 17 -7.62 -29.70 -32.25
C ALA A 17 -7.46 -28.38 -31.53
N THR A 18 -7.73 -28.38 -30.22
CA THR A 18 -7.50 -27.21 -29.37
C THR A 18 -6.06 -26.71 -29.59
N PRO A 19 -5.86 -25.44 -29.92
CA PRO A 19 -4.51 -24.92 -30.14
C PRO A 19 -3.63 -25.18 -28.91
N VAL A 20 -2.41 -25.65 -29.12
CA VAL A 20 -1.43 -25.85 -28.05
C VAL A 20 -0.83 -24.48 -27.73
N LEU A 21 -1.03 -24.00 -26.50
CA LEU A 21 -0.48 -22.73 -26.01
C LEU A 21 1.02 -22.89 -25.70
N ARG A 22 1.75 -21.83 -25.91
CA ARG A 22 3.16 -21.73 -25.49
C ARG A 22 3.23 -21.45 -23.99
N THR A 23 4.25 -22.00 -23.35
CA THR A 23 4.50 -21.79 -21.92
C THR A 23 5.95 -21.39 -21.70
N LYS A 24 6.16 -20.61 -20.66
CA LYS A 24 7.48 -20.32 -20.11
C LYS A 24 7.45 -20.67 -18.62
N ALA A 25 7.53 -21.98 -18.35
CA ALA A 25 7.54 -22.47 -16.98
C ALA A 25 8.85 -22.08 -16.27
N ALA A 26 8.72 -21.62 -15.03
CA ALA A 26 9.83 -21.32 -14.13
C ALA A 26 9.74 -22.21 -12.88
N PRO A 27 10.87 -22.58 -12.26
CA PRO A 27 10.84 -23.24 -10.95
C PRO A 27 10.27 -22.28 -9.91
N LEU A 28 9.65 -22.85 -8.85
CA LEU A 28 9.26 -22.04 -7.70
C LEU A 28 10.51 -21.49 -7.01
N LEU A 29 10.41 -20.26 -6.58
CA LEU A 29 11.44 -19.62 -5.77
C LEU A 29 11.39 -20.15 -4.34
N GLU A 30 12.55 -20.24 -3.70
CA GLU A 30 12.63 -20.49 -2.28
C GLU A 30 12.36 -19.20 -1.50
N ILE A 31 11.54 -19.30 -0.46
CA ILE A 31 11.31 -18.18 0.45
C ILE A 31 12.52 -18.05 1.35
N VAL A 32 13.11 -16.87 1.36
CA VAL A 32 14.14 -16.52 2.33
C VAL A 32 13.46 -15.80 3.49
N HIS A 33 13.25 -16.51 4.61
CA HIS A 33 12.74 -15.89 5.82
C HIS A 33 13.75 -14.88 6.36
N LYS A 34 13.35 -13.64 6.42
CA LYS A 34 14.17 -12.57 6.99
C LYS A 34 13.95 -12.51 8.50
N GLN A 35 14.54 -13.40 9.27
CA GLN A 35 14.69 -13.21 10.72
C GLN A 35 15.80 -12.17 10.99
N ALA A 36 15.68 -11.00 10.43
CA ALA A 36 16.62 -9.94 10.69
C ALA A 36 16.26 -9.31 12.04
N ASP A 37 17.26 -9.21 12.93
CA ASP A 37 17.12 -8.37 14.13
C ASP A 37 16.77 -6.94 13.68
N PRO A 38 15.62 -6.37 14.09
CA PRO A 38 15.22 -5.03 13.71
C PRO A 38 16.26 -3.96 14.05
N LEU A 39 17.06 -4.18 15.10
CA LEU A 39 18.13 -3.28 15.50
C LEU A 39 19.27 -3.22 14.48
N GLN A 40 19.52 -4.32 13.75
CA GLN A 40 20.52 -4.35 12.68
C GLN A 40 19.99 -3.81 11.35
N GLN A 41 18.69 -3.96 11.12
CA GLN A 41 18.03 -3.51 9.89
C GLN A 41 17.98 -1.98 9.76
N PHE A 42 17.82 -1.28 10.89
CA PHE A 42 17.63 0.16 10.93
C PHE A 42 18.68 0.83 11.83
N PRO A 43 19.96 0.83 11.43
CA PRO A 43 21.04 1.41 12.22
C PRO A 43 20.92 2.93 12.31
N GLU A 44 21.41 3.48 13.41
CA GLU A 44 21.56 4.92 13.55
C GLU A 44 22.52 5.48 12.49
N SER A 45 22.02 6.30 11.58
CA SER A 45 22.81 6.82 10.45
C SER A 45 23.01 8.34 10.47
N PHE A 46 22.07 9.12 11.01
CA PHE A 46 22.19 10.58 11.10
C PHE A 46 21.18 11.20 12.09
N PRO A 47 21.42 12.45 12.57
CA PRO A 47 20.63 13.04 13.67
C PRO A 47 19.19 13.42 13.33
N LEU A 48 18.80 13.42 12.06
CA LEU A 48 17.43 13.75 11.62
C LEU A 48 16.45 12.58 11.71
N GLN A 49 16.94 11.39 12.09
CA GLN A 49 16.10 10.21 12.25
C GLN A 49 15.20 10.31 13.48
N VAL A 50 14.04 9.67 13.39
CA VAL A 50 13.22 9.34 14.54
C VAL A 50 13.86 8.16 15.27
N ALA A 51 14.09 8.28 16.56
CA ALA A 51 14.51 7.16 17.39
C ALA A 51 13.28 6.39 17.86
N VAL A 52 13.20 5.12 17.49
CA VAL A 52 12.21 4.19 18.04
C VAL A 52 12.85 3.48 19.22
N LEU A 53 12.43 3.82 20.42
CA LEU A 53 12.83 3.11 21.63
C LEU A 53 11.92 1.90 21.80
N TRP A 54 12.47 0.72 21.57
CA TRP A 54 11.75 -0.54 21.75
C TRP A 54 11.72 -0.92 23.23
N THR A 55 10.57 -0.64 23.88
CA THR A 55 10.39 -0.66 25.33
C THR A 55 10.12 -2.05 25.91
N ASN A 56 9.68 -3.01 25.12
CA ASN A 56 9.32 -4.33 25.63
C ASN A 56 10.11 -5.46 24.96
N PRO A 57 11.12 -6.03 25.65
CA PRO A 57 11.74 -7.30 25.28
C PRO A 57 11.08 -8.51 25.98
N GLY A 58 9.81 -8.41 26.39
CA GLY A 58 9.10 -9.46 27.13
C GLY A 58 8.90 -10.76 26.35
N SER A 59 8.22 -11.73 26.96
CA SER A 59 7.98 -13.07 26.41
C SER A 59 7.08 -13.11 25.17
N ASP A 60 6.44 -12.01 24.83
CA ASP A 60 5.66 -11.83 23.59
C ASP A 60 6.05 -10.47 23.00
N PRO A 61 7.15 -10.42 22.23
CA PRO A 61 7.60 -9.17 21.65
C PRO A 61 6.61 -8.75 20.57
N GLU A 62 5.82 -7.72 20.85
CA GLU A 62 5.09 -7.05 19.76
C GLU A 62 6.09 -6.68 18.67
N ASN A 63 5.84 -7.20 17.48
CA ASN A 63 6.66 -6.97 16.31
C ASN A 63 6.69 -5.47 15.98
N PRO A 64 7.84 -4.87 15.63
CA PRO A 64 7.91 -3.47 15.20
C PRO A 64 7.25 -3.21 13.84
N LEU A 65 6.79 -4.26 13.14
CA LEU A 65 6.27 -4.19 11.78
C LEU A 65 5.21 -3.09 11.55
N PRO A 66 4.17 -2.91 12.42
CA PRO A 66 3.18 -1.85 12.22
C PRO A 66 3.78 -0.45 12.18
N LEU A 67 4.75 -0.20 13.06
CA LEU A 67 5.44 1.08 13.11
C LEU A 67 6.42 1.24 11.93
N VAL A 68 7.11 0.16 11.54
CA VAL A 68 7.99 0.14 10.37
C VAL A 68 7.21 0.48 9.10
N HIS A 69 6.05 -0.15 8.88
CA HIS A 69 5.14 0.19 7.78
C HIS A 69 4.81 1.69 7.81
N SER A 70 4.31 2.17 8.95
CA SER A 70 3.89 3.56 9.08
C SER A 70 4.99 4.57 8.74
N LEU A 71 6.21 4.34 9.21
CA LEU A 71 7.33 5.25 8.98
C LEU A 71 7.87 5.16 7.55
N LYS A 72 8.00 3.95 6.99
CA LYS A 72 8.48 3.72 5.62
C LYS A 72 7.51 4.25 4.58
N GLU A 73 6.22 3.96 4.71
CA GLU A 73 5.19 4.46 3.80
C GLU A 73 5.18 5.99 3.75
N MET A 74 5.37 6.65 4.89
CA MET A 74 5.47 8.11 4.96
C MET A 74 6.86 8.67 4.60
N GLY A 75 7.83 7.80 4.33
CA GLY A 75 9.19 8.20 3.96
C GLY A 75 9.99 8.84 5.09
N ILE A 76 9.60 8.59 6.33
CA ILE A 76 10.24 9.13 7.54
C ILE A 76 11.48 8.30 7.86
N PRO A 77 12.67 8.91 7.99
CA PRO A 77 13.87 8.21 8.42
C PRO A 77 13.83 7.85 9.91
N PHE A 78 14.16 6.62 10.24
CA PHE A 78 14.14 6.13 11.61
C PHE A 78 15.23 5.08 11.86
N PHE A 79 15.47 4.80 13.13
CA PHE A 79 16.21 3.63 13.58
C PHE A 79 15.58 3.07 14.86
N ILE A 80 15.83 1.80 15.14
CA ILE A 80 15.28 1.11 16.32
C ILE A 80 16.40 0.84 17.31
N THR A 81 16.16 1.11 18.59
CA THR A 81 17.13 0.87 19.68
C THR A 81 16.42 0.43 20.96
N ARG A 82 17.13 -0.32 21.81
CA ARG A 82 16.74 -0.61 23.20
C ARG A 82 17.46 0.28 24.22
N ASP A 83 18.40 1.10 23.75
CA ASP A 83 19.19 1.98 24.61
C ASP A 83 18.53 3.36 24.72
N LEU A 84 18.04 3.67 25.92
CA LEU A 84 17.44 4.97 26.21
C LEU A 84 18.41 6.14 25.96
N GLY A 85 19.67 5.98 26.35
CA GLY A 85 20.68 7.03 26.16
C GLY A 85 20.94 7.31 24.69
N GLN A 86 20.92 6.28 23.84
CA GLN A 86 21.00 6.42 22.39
C GLN A 86 19.75 7.11 21.83
N ALA A 87 18.55 6.68 22.23
CA ALA A 87 17.31 7.29 21.77
C ALA A 87 17.24 8.79 22.10
N LEU A 88 17.62 9.17 23.33
CA LEU A 88 17.56 10.56 23.80
C LEU A 88 18.61 11.50 23.15
N ARG A 89 19.51 11.00 22.32
CA ARG A 89 20.36 11.86 21.46
C ARG A 89 19.59 12.47 20.29
N HIS A 90 18.43 11.93 19.96
CA HIS A 90 17.57 12.39 18.88
C HIS A 90 16.47 13.32 19.40
N HIS A 91 16.00 14.21 18.56
CA HIS A 91 14.99 15.20 18.94
C HIS A 91 13.59 14.61 19.04
N LEU A 92 13.33 13.57 18.24
CA LEU A 92 12.06 12.86 18.14
C LEU A 92 12.23 11.41 18.61
N VAL A 93 11.41 10.99 19.58
CA VAL A 93 11.45 9.64 20.14
C VAL A 93 10.04 9.02 20.07
N ILE A 94 9.95 7.78 19.59
CA ILE A 94 8.73 6.98 19.69
C ILE A 94 8.97 5.90 20.73
N LEU A 95 8.10 5.81 21.76
CA LEU A 95 8.08 4.69 22.70
C LEU A 95 7.16 3.60 22.15
N TYR A 96 7.70 2.44 21.84
CA TYR A 96 6.99 1.34 21.20
C TYR A 96 7.39 -0.01 21.81
N PRO A 97 6.48 -0.99 21.97
CA PRO A 97 5.06 -0.94 21.65
C PRO A 97 4.19 -0.35 22.78
N SER A 98 4.61 -0.45 24.02
CA SER A 98 3.86 0.02 25.19
C SER A 98 4.78 0.34 26.36
N VAL A 99 4.25 1.03 27.37
CA VAL A 99 4.98 1.34 28.61
C VAL A 99 4.17 0.87 29.81
N ASP A 100 4.73 -0.02 30.60
CA ASP A 100 4.15 -0.51 31.85
C ASP A 100 4.97 -0.08 33.09
N SER A 101 4.61 -0.58 34.25
CA SER A 101 5.29 -0.27 35.52
C SER A 101 6.72 -0.78 35.62
N HIS A 102 7.15 -1.69 34.73
CA HIS A 102 8.47 -2.32 34.75
C HIS A 102 9.36 -1.84 33.60
N THR A 103 8.82 -1.09 32.67
CA THR A 103 9.53 -0.64 31.46
C THR A 103 10.70 0.30 31.79
N PHE A 104 10.50 1.23 32.72
CA PHE A 104 11.51 2.22 33.11
C PHE A 104 11.73 2.23 34.61
N THR A 105 12.99 2.37 35.02
CA THR A 105 13.33 2.74 36.40
C THR A 105 12.92 4.20 36.67
N PRO A 106 12.76 4.61 37.95
CA PRO A 106 12.48 6.01 38.28
C PRO A 106 13.49 7.01 37.69
N LEU A 107 14.77 6.64 37.66
CA LEU A 107 15.82 7.46 37.04
C LEU A 107 15.59 7.61 35.51
N GLN A 108 15.22 6.56 34.82
CA GLN A 108 14.93 6.61 33.38
C GLN A 108 13.66 7.43 33.07
N ALA A 109 12.63 7.34 33.91
CA ALA A 109 11.43 8.17 33.79
C ALA A 109 11.76 9.67 33.99
N ASP A 110 12.67 9.99 34.94
CA ASP A 110 13.19 11.37 35.14
C ASP A 110 14.03 11.84 33.95
N GLN A 111 14.81 10.95 33.32
CA GLN A 111 15.56 11.25 32.09
C GLN A 111 14.63 11.61 30.94
N LEU A 112 13.57 10.83 30.72
CA LEU A 112 12.53 11.11 29.71
C LEU A 112 11.84 12.45 29.98
N THR A 113 11.46 12.70 31.23
CA THR A 113 10.84 13.98 31.63
C THR A 113 11.78 15.16 31.42
N THR A 114 13.05 15.00 31.73
CA THR A 114 14.08 16.03 31.53
C THR A 114 14.31 16.29 30.04
N PHE A 115 14.37 15.24 29.23
CA PHE A 115 14.48 15.34 27.78
C PHE A 115 13.34 16.18 27.19
N VAL A 116 12.09 15.91 27.58
CA VAL A 116 10.94 16.68 27.08
C VAL A 116 11.01 18.13 27.58
N ARG A 117 11.32 18.35 28.85
CA ARG A 117 11.49 19.73 29.40
C ARG A 117 12.52 20.57 28.64
N GLN A 118 13.55 19.95 28.13
CA GLN A 118 14.61 20.59 27.34
C GLN A 118 14.24 20.81 25.87
N GLY A 119 13.09 20.30 25.42
CA GLY A 119 12.57 20.48 24.06
C GLY A 119 12.61 19.25 23.19
N GLY A 120 12.73 18.07 23.75
CA GLY A 120 12.50 16.81 23.07
C GLY A 120 11.01 16.53 22.88
N PHE A 121 10.66 15.72 21.91
CA PHE A 121 9.28 15.33 21.60
C PHE A 121 9.13 13.81 21.63
N ILE A 122 8.05 13.34 22.27
CA ILE A 122 7.77 11.91 22.39
C ILE A 122 6.38 11.61 21.82
N PHE A 123 6.30 10.58 20.98
CA PHE A 123 5.06 9.91 20.63
C PHE A 123 5.05 8.52 21.28
N ALA A 124 3.97 8.18 21.99
CA ALA A 124 3.83 6.89 22.63
C ALA A 124 2.44 6.31 22.38
N GLN A 125 2.38 4.99 22.35
CA GLN A 125 1.11 4.27 22.43
C GLN A 125 1.06 3.46 23.71
N ASN A 126 -0.13 3.29 24.29
CA ASN A 126 -0.40 2.37 25.40
C ASN A 126 0.56 2.55 26.59
N VAL A 127 0.57 3.76 27.20
CA VAL A 127 1.27 4.00 28.46
C VAL A 127 0.33 3.69 29.62
N PHE A 128 0.64 2.62 30.36
CA PHE A 128 -0.20 2.16 31.47
C PHE A 128 0.21 2.81 32.79
N TRP A 129 1.52 2.82 33.10
CA TRP A 129 2.07 3.40 34.34
C TRP A 129 3.53 3.83 34.11
N GLY A 130 4.49 3.23 34.81
CA GLY A 130 5.92 3.47 34.60
C GLY A 130 6.45 4.82 35.13
N GLY A 131 5.68 5.51 35.98
CA GLY A 131 6.07 6.82 36.52
C GLY A 131 5.91 7.98 35.53
N LEU A 132 5.28 7.75 34.38
CA LEU A 132 5.16 8.72 33.27
C LEU A 132 3.79 9.40 33.19
N GLN A 133 2.88 9.18 34.15
CA GLN A 133 1.53 9.73 34.13
C GLN A 133 1.56 11.27 34.05
N ASN A 134 2.37 11.91 34.90
CA ASN A 134 2.51 13.37 34.91
C ASN A 134 3.14 13.89 33.60
N LEU A 135 4.06 13.13 33.01
CA LEU A 135 4.66 13.50 31.72
C LEU A 135 3.61 13.49 30.62
N PHE A 136 2.84 12.42 30.51
CA PHE A 136 1.80 12.28 29.48
C PHE A 136 0.50 12.99 29.82
N GLY A 137 0.31 13.46 31.04
CA GLY A 137 -0.84 14.27 31.46
C GLY A 137 -2.12 13.48 31.67
N PHE A 138 -2.06 12.31 32.32
CA PHE A 138 -3.25 11.53 32.69
C PHE A 138 -3.20 11.06 34.14
N ARG A 139 -4.38 10.89 34.75
CA ARG A 139 -4.55 10.42 36.12
C ARG A 139 -4.81 8.94 36.23
N SER A 140 -5.58 8.41 35.29
CA SER A 140 -5.97 6.99 35.23
C SER A 140 -6.28 6.60 33.79
N PHE A 141 -6.36 5.29 33.56
CA PHE A 141 -6.79 4.71 32.30
C PHE A 141 -7.69 3.50 32.52
N ALA A 142 -8.45 3.13 31.51
CA ALA A 142 -9.28 1.95 31.53
C ALA A 142 -9.11 1.18 30.21
N PRO A 143 -8.52 -0.04 30.23
CA PRO A 143 -8.47 -0.90 29.05
C PRO A 143 -9.84 -1.53 28.84
N LEU A 144 -10.39 -1.38 27.63
CA LEU A 144 -11.65 -1.98 27.19
C LEU A 144 -11.54 -2.50 25.77
N ARG A 145 -12.42 -3.42 25.40
CA ARG A 145 -12.57 -3.94 24.03
C ARG A 145 -13.90 -3.55 23.39
N THR A 146 -14.71 -2.81 24.11
CA THR A 146 -16.09 -2.44 23.73
C THR A 146 -16.21 -1.00 23.26
N ARG A 147 -15.11 -0.36 22.88
CA ARG A 147 -15.12 0.95 22.22
C ARG A 147 -15.13 0.75 20.72
N HIS A 148 -16.13 1.31 20.06
CA HIS A 148 -16.34 1.08 18.63
C HIS A 148 -15.92 2.26 17.76
N HIS A 149 -15.81 3.44 18.36
CA HIS A 149 -15.42 4.66 17.63
C HIS A 149 -14.36 5.48 18.35
N LEU A 150 -13.53 6.11 17.53
CA LEU A 150 -12.66 7.19 17.91
C LEU A 150 -12.96 8.40 17.04
N ALA A 151 -13.19 9.56 17.65
CA ALA A 151 -13.43 10.81 16.94
C ALA A 151 -12.42 11.89 17.34
N PHE A 152 -11.79 12.54 16.34
CA PHE A 152 -10.90 13.66 16.58
C PHE A 152 -11.66 14.91 16.96
N SER A 153 -11.18 15.58 17.99
CA SER A 153 -11.70 16.88 18.44
C SER A 153 -11.48 17.97 17.37
N ALA A 154 -12.25 19.01 17.41
CA ALA A 154 -12.12 20.16 16.49
C ALA A 154 -10.87 21.02 16.74
N THR A 155 -9.98 20.59 17.63
CA THR A 155 -8.74 21.29 17.96
C THR A 155 -7.79 21.37 16.77
N LYS A 156 -7.01 22.44 16.70
CA LYS A 156 -5.99 22.66 15.66
C LYS A 156 -4.60 22.33 16.20
N ASP A 157 -4.36 21.08 16.53
CA ASP A 157 -3.00 20.63 16.81
C ASP A 157 -2.23 20.31 15.52
N ALA A 158 -0.91 20.43 15.58
CA ALA A 158 -0.05 20.19 14.42
C ALA A 158 -0.18 18.78 13.85
N VAL A 159 -0.42 17.75 14.71
CA VAL A 159 -0.55 16.36 14.26
C VAL A 159 -1.86 16.09 13.52
N THR A 160 -2.84 16.99 13.60
CA THR A 160 -4.10 16.89 12.85
C THR A 160 -4.09 17.66 11.52
N LYS A 161 -2.90 18.10 11.07
CA LYS A 161 -2.71 18.93 9.86
C LYS A 161 -3.39 18.36 8.61
N TYR A 162 -3.36 17.06 8.44
CA TYR A 162 -3.89 16.36 7.26
C TYR A 162 -5.36 15.94 7.42
N LEU A 163 -5.95 16.09 8.60
CA LEU A 163 -7.35 15.72 8.87
C LEU A 163 -8.29 16.84 8.42
N ASN A 164 -8.40 17.04 7.11
CA ASN A 164 -9.12 18.16 6.49
C ASN A 164 -10.56 17.83 6.14
N ARG A 165 -10.94 16.54 6.12
CA ARG A 165 -12.25 16.03 5.73
C ARG A 165 -12.93 15.33 6.91
N ALA A 166 -14.23 15.17 6.84
CA ALA A 166 -15.00 14.48 7.90
C ALA A 166 -14.51 13.03 8.05
N GLU A 167 -14.27 12.35 6.94
CA GLU A 167 -13.84 10.96 6.87
C GLU A 167 -12.48 10.72 7.54
N GLU A 168 -11.61 11.73 7.59
CA GLU A 168 -10.31 11.68 8.24
C GLU A 168 -10.38 11.92 9.75
N ARG A 169 -11.55 12.26 10.30
CA ARG A 169 -11.71 12.62 11.71
C ARG A 169 -12.34 11.54 12.55
N GLU A 170 -12.68 10.43 11.97
CA GLU A 170 -13.28 9.30 12.65
C GLU A 170 -12.54 8.01 12.29
N THR A 171 -12.33 7.16 13.28
CA THR A 171 -11.82 5.80 13.09
C THR A 171 -12.80 4.83 13.72
N GLN A 172 -13.32 3.91 12.95
CA GLN A 172 -14.13 2.82 13.44
C GLN A 172 -13.23 1.72 13.99
N LEU A 173 -13.56 1.20 15.19
CA LEU A 173 -12.76 0.20 15.92
C LEU A 173 -13.50 -1.10 16.13
N GLY A 174 -14.80 -1.13 15.92
CA GLY A 174 -15.65 -2.28 16.11
C GLY A 174 -17.10 -1.98 15.74
N SER A 175 -17.95 -3.00 15.86
CA SER A 175 -19.37 -2.91 15.55
C SER A 175 -20.17 -3.83 16.47
N ASP A 176 -21.51 -3.76 16.41
CA ASP A 176 -22.38 -4.70 17.13
C ASP A 176 -22.13 -6.17 16.71
N GLN A 177 -21.68 -6.40 15.49
CA GLN A 177 -21.36 -7.73 14.99
C GLN A 177 -19.99 -8.23 15.51
N PHE A 178 -19.03 -7.32 15.70
CA PHE A 178 -17.68 -7.59 16.19
C PHE A 178 -17.33 -6.64 17.35
N PRO A 179 -17.97 -6.85 18.52
CA PRO A 179 -17.94 -5.83 19.59
C PRO A 179 -16.67 -5.82 20.44
N GLU A 180 -15.83 -6.84 20.33
CA GLU A 180 -14.66 -7.00 21.21
C GLU A 180 -13.39 -7.36 20.42
N VAL A 181 -13.10 -6.64 19.35
CA VAL A 181 -11.94 -6.95 18.49
C VAL A 181 -10.69 -6.25 18.97
N ILE A 182 -10.77 -4.94 19.21
CA ILE A 182 -9.61 -4.08 19.47
C ILE A 182 -9.52 -3.71 20.95
N TRP A 183 -8.33 -3.89 21.53
CA TRP A 183 -8.01 -3.33 22.84
C TRP A 183 -7.76 -1.82 22.73
N SER A 184 -8.44 -1.03 23.56
CA SER A 184 -8.25 0.41 23.64
C SER A 184 -8.10 0.86 25.08
N ASN A 185 -7.23 1.83 25.31
CA ASN A 185 -6.97 2.43 26.61
C ASN A 185 -7.55 3.85 26.64
N GLY A 186 -8.72 3.99 27.27
CA GLY A 186 -9.33 5.30 27.50
C GLY A 186 -8.66 6.00 28.69
N TYR A 187 -8.13 7.19 28.47
CA TYR A 187 -7.45 7.96 29.50
C TYR A 187 -8.36 8.99 30.14
N VAL A 188 -8.15 9.27 31.43
CA VAL A 188 -8.69 10.42 32.16
C VAL A 188 -7.61 11.48 32.21
N PRO A 189 -7.74 12.61 31.49
CA PRO A 189 -6.71 13.61 31.39
C PRO A 189 -6.52 14.40 32.68
N ASP A 190 -5.31 14.91 32.90
CA ASP A 190 -5.03 15.96 33.88
C ASP A 190 -5.44 17.35 33.36
N ALA A 191 -5.57 18.32 34.26
CA ALA A 191 -6.04 19.67 33.93
C ALA A 191 -5.17 20.42 32.89
N GLY A 192 -3.90 20.03 32.72
CA GLY A 192 -2.97 20.64 31.75
C GLY A 192 -2.86 19.93 30.40
N ALA A 193 -3.43 18.74 30.27
CA ALA A 193 -3.39 17.98 29.05
C ALA A 193 -4.55 18.34 28.11
N GLU A 194 -4.29 18.31 26.81
CA GLU A 194 -5.30 18.54 25.77
C GLU A 194 -5.72 17.20 25.15
N VAL A 195 -7.02 17.01 24.94
CA VAL A 195 -7.59 15.82 24.31
C VAL A 195 -7.78 16.09 22.83
N LEU A 196 -7.06 15.36 21.98
CA LEU A 196 -7.11 15.49 20.53
C LEU A 196 -8.12 14.53 19.89
N ALA A 197 -8.40 13.40 20.55
CA ALA A 197 -9.44 12.47 20.13
C ALA A 197 -10.09 11.78 21.32
N HIS A 198 -11.38 11.45 21.20
CA HIS A 198 -12.18 10.77 22.21
C HIS A 198 -12.67 9.42 21.67
N PHE A 199 -12.83 8.45 22.55
CA PHE A 199 -13.64 7.27 22.30
C PHE A 199 -15.13 7.59 22.48
N ASP A 200 -15.99 6.67 22.02
CA ASP A 200 -17.45 6.76 22.14
C ASP A 200 -17.96 6.78 23.60
N ASP A 201 -17.18 6.26 24.57
CA ASP A 201 -17.47 6.37 26.01
C ASP A 201 -17.05 7.72 26.61
N GLY A 202 -16.53 8.63 25.80
CA GLY A 202 -16.06 9.96 26.20
C GLY A 202 -14.67 10.00 26.82
N SER A 203 -14.00 8.86 27.02
CA SER A 203 -12.60 8.84 27.49
C SER A 203 -11.65 9.31 26.40
N ALA A 204 -10.48 9.82 26.80
CA ALA A 204 -9.50 10.31 25.83
C ALA A 204 -8.77 9.16 25.12
N ALA A 205 -8.76 9.24 23.79
CA ALA A 205 -8.10 8.28 22.89
C ALA A 205 -6.72 8.76 22.44
N LEU A 206 -6.58 10.05 22.22
CA LEU A 206 -5.30 10.70 21.90
C LEU A 206 -5.14 11.94 22.77
N LEU A 207 -4.09 11.96 23.57
CA LEU A 207 -3.72 13.05 24.45
C LEU A 207 -2.45 13.74 23.96
N THR A 208 -2.36 15.03 24.29
CA THR A 208 -1.08 15.74 24.22
C THR A 208 -0.86 16.56 25.48
N ASN A 209 0.41 16.65 25.93
CA ASN A 209 0.81 17.44 27.08
C ASN A 209 2.09 18.20 26.79
N SER A 210 2.12 19.50 27.12
CA SER A 210 3.30 20.35 26.98
C SER A 210 4.07 20.38 28.28
N VAL A 211 5.36 20.03 28.24
CA VAL A 211 6.22 19.98 29.43
C VAL A 211 7.52 20.76 29.17
N GLY A 212 7.63 21.92 29.74
CA GLY A 212 8.76 22.81 29.49
C GLY A 212 8.80 23.31 28.05
N LYS A 213 9.84 22.96 27.30
CA LYS A 213 9.99 23.34 25.87
C LYS A 213 9.53 22.27 24.90
N GLY A 214 9.22 21.07 25.37
CA GLY A 214 8.83 19.94 24.56
C GLY A 214 7.37 19.55 24.76
N LYS A 215 6.96 18.51 24.05
CA LYS A 215 5.58 18.05 24.01
C LYS A 215 5.54 16.54 23.84
N VAL A 216 4.55 15.90 24.42
CA VAL A 216 4.32 14.48 24.30
C VAL A 216 2.93 14.19 23.70
N TYR A 217 2.83 13.06 23.03
CA TYR A 217 1.59 12.53 22.47
C TYR A 217 1.39 11.10 22.97
N LEU A 218 0.18 10.79 23.38
CA LEU A 218 -0.20 9.47 23.90
C LEU A 218 -1.44 8.96 23.19
N LEU A 219 -1.26 7.87 22.44
CA LEU A 219 -2.33 7.13 21.76
C LEU A 219 -2.78 5.95 22.63
N GLY A 220 -4.08 5.81 22.84
CA GLY A 220 -4.71 4.70 23.57
C GLY A 220 -5.02 3.47 22.71
N LEU A 221 -4.37 3.34 21.57
CA LEU A 221 -4.53 2.23 20.61
C LEU A 221 -3.15 1.71 20.19
N SER A 222 -3.12 0.47 19.70
CA SER A 222 -1.95 -0.08 19.05
C SER A 222 -1.97 0.19 17.55
N LEU A 223 -0.82 0.56 16.97
CA LEU A 223 -0.65 0.63 15.52
C LEU A 223 -0.82 -0.74 14.85
N LEU A 224 -0.65 -1.84 15.59
CA LEU A 224 -1.00 -3.18 15.11
C LEU A 224 -2.48 -3.22 14.69
N ASP A 225 -3.36 -2.69 15.52
CA ASP A 225 -4.81 -2.76 15.30
C ASP A 225 -5.30 -1.76 14.24
N VAL A 226 -4.75 -0.56 14.21
CA VAL A 226 -5.27 0.52 13.35
C VAL A 226 -4.50 0.72 12.03
N VAL A 227 -3.37 0.04 11.85
CA VAL A 227 -2.61 0.06 10.59
C VAL A 227 -2.47 -1.36 10.05
N LEU A 228 -1.66 -2.23 10.67
CA LEU A 228 -1.29 -3.50 10.07
C LEU A 228 -2.47 -4.48 9.96
N ARG A 229 -3.36 -4.52 10.96
CA ARG A 229 -4.56 -5.35 10.90
C ARG A 229 -5.46 -4.93 9.74
N ASN A 230 -5.62 -3.64 9.51
CA ASN A 230 -6.38 -3.12 8.39
C ASN A 230 -5.71 -3.47 7.06
N GLN A 231 -4.41 -3.22 6.92
CA GLN A 231 -3.64 -3.59 5.72
C GLN A 231 -3.67 -5.08 5.41
N ASN A 232 -3.89 -5.94 6.40
CA ASN A 232 -4.04 -7.38 6.24
C ASN A 232 -5.47 -7.85 5.91
N ASN A 233 -6.39 -6.94 5.63
CA ASN A 233 -7.80 -7.27 5.43
C ASN A 233 -8.42 -8.01 6.64
N HIS A 234 -7.99 -7.64 7.84
CA HIS A 234 -8.57 -8.06 9.11
C HIS A 234 -9.41 -6.95 9.73
N ASP A 235 -10.04 -6.14 8.89
CA ASP A 235 -11.01 -5.15 9.32
C ASP A 235 -12.35 -5.84 9.57
N TYR A 236 -12.65 -6.07 10.82
CA TYR A 236 -13.82 -6.82 11.26
C TYR A 236 -15.12 -5.99 11.28
N GLU A 237 -15.00 -4.68 11.12
CA GLU A 237 -16.14 -3.77 11.06
C GLU A 237 -16.78 -3.69 9.71
N ALA A 238 -16.06 -4.12 8.68
CA ALA A 238 -16.35 -3.77 7.32
C ALA A 238 -17.69 -4.32 6.84
N GLN A 239 -18.69 -3.47 6.88
CA GLN A 239 -19.82 -3.49 5.96
C GLN A 239 -19.51 -2.54 4.81
N ARG A 240 -18.32 -2.69 4.21
CA ARG A 240 -17.82 -1.74 3.26
C ARG A 240 -18.24 -2.08 1.85
N HIS A 241 -18.47 -1.05 1.08
CA HIS A 241 -18.72 -1.13 -0.34
C HIS A 241 -17.47 -0.65 -1.05
N TYR A 242 -16.74 -1.49 -1.76
CA TYR A 242 -15.60 -1.06 -2.55
C TYR A 242 -16.09 -0.31 -3.79
N VAL A 243 -16.10 0.97 -3.70
CA VAL A 243 -16.57 1.88 -4.73
C VAL A 243 -15.81 3.17 -4.62
N ASN A 244 -16.16 4.18 -5.35
CA ASN A 244 -15.63 5.53 -5.26
C ASN A 244 -15.74 6.11 -3.83
N ALA A 245 -15.24 5.40 -2.82
CA ALA A 245 -15.25 5.80 -1.44
C ALA A 245 -13.89 6.39 -1.05
N PHE A 246 -13.89 7.33 -0.13
CA PHE A 246 -12.71 7.83 0.54
C PHE A 246 -12.76 7.32 1.98
N GLU A 247 -12.07 6.22 2.25
CA GLU A 247 -12.08 5.48 3.51
C GLU A 247 -10.66 5.44 4.10
N PRO A 248 -10.15 6.56 4.64
CA PRO A 248 -8.74 6.70 4.97
C PRO A 248 -8.29 6.03 6.27
N GLY A 249 -9.06 5.19 6.91
CA GLY A 249 -8.88 4.62 8.24
C GLY A 249 -7.42 4.38 8.68
N ALA A 250 -6.70 3.45 8.03
CA ALA A 250 -5.28 3.23 8.32
C ALA A 250 -4.43 4.47 7.98
N ASP A 251 -4.73 5.14 6.87
CA ASP A 251 -4.00 6.32 6.39
C ASP A 251 -4.05 7.47 7.39
N ILE A 252 -5.09 7.60 8.21
CA ILE A 252 -5.18 8.61 9.28
C ILE A 252 -3.95 8.54 10.19
N TRP A 253 -3.57 7.34 10.61
CA TRP A 253 -2.47 7.15 11.57
C TRP A 253 -1.11 7.33 10.91
N LEU A 254 -0.97 6.95 9.64
CA LEU A 254 0.20 7.27 8.84
C LEU A 254 0.39 8.78 8.73
N LEU A 255 -0.68 9.51 8.44
CA LEU A 255 -0.68 10.97 8.29
C LEU A 255 -0.49 11.70 9.62
N VAL A 256 -1.00 11.18 10.74
CA VAL A 256 -0.72 11.71 12.09
C VAL A 256 0.76 11.62 12.43
N LEU A 257 1.41 10.48 12.16
CA LEU A 257 2.85 10.32 12.37
C LEU A 257 3.67 11.23 11.43
N ARG A 258 3.27 11.36 10.18
CA ARG A 258 3.89 12.30 9.24
C ARG A 258 3.76 13.74 9.72
N ALA A 259 2.57 14.16 10.14
CA ALA A 259 2.35 15.50 10.66
C ALA A 259 3.15 15.79 11.93
N TRP A 260 3.28 14.80 12.82
CA TRP A 260 4.13 14.88 14.00
C TRP A 260 5.60 15.06 13.64
N TYR A 261 6.11 14.27 12.69
CA TYR A 261 7.48 14.38 12.20
C TYR A 261 7.75 15.75 11.55
N GLU A 262 6.86 16.23 10.69
CA GLU A 262 7.00 17.52 10.02
C GLU A 262 6.89 18.72 10.99
N ALA A 263 6.07 18.62 12.03
CA ALA A 263 5.87 19.70 12.99
C ALA A 263 7.05 19.89 13.93
N TYR A 264 7.66 18.78 14.35
CA TYR A 264 8.64 18.80 15.44
C TYR A 264 10.05 18.35 15.03
N GLY A 265 10.21 17.76 13.85
CA GLY A 265 11.52 17.49 13.28
C GLY A 265 12.27 18.78 12.97
N ARG A 266 13.55 18.85 13.35
CA ARG A 266 14.43 19.98 12.99
C ARG A 266 15.09 19.70 11.68
N ASP A 267 14.95 20.63 10.72
CA ASP A 267 15.54 20.49 9.37
C ASP A 267 15.17 19.14 8.73
N TRP A 268 13.93 18.69 8.94
CA TRP A 268 13.51 17.36 8.52
C TRP A 268 13.63 17.14 7.00
N VAL A 269 13.93 15.92 6.65
CA VAL A 269 13.99 15.43 5.26
C VAL A 269 13.26 14.09 5.21
N ARG A 270 12.43 13.89 4.21
CA ARG A 270 11.74 12.62 3.98
C ARG A 270 11.68 12.26 2.50
N LEU A 271 11.45 10.99 2.21
CA LEU A 271 11.13 10.52 0.86
C LEU A 271 9.69 10.85 0.50
N ALA A 272 9.48 11.50 -0.63
CA ALA A 272 8.15 11.74 -1.17
C ALA A 272 7.46 10.40 -1.53
N THR A 273 6.14 10.38 -1.42
CA THR A 273 5.31 9.22 -1.81
C THR A 273 5.06 9.15 -3.31
N ILE A 274 5.26 10.26 -4.02
CA ILE A 274 4.99 10.39 -5.45
C ILE A 274 6.28 10.77 -6.20
N PRO A 275 6.51 10.19 -7.39
CA PRO A 275 7.71 10.48 -8.16
C PRO A 275 7.71 11.90 -8.75
N GLY A 276 8.91 12.45 -8.96
CA GLY A 276 9.10 13.69 -9.72
C GLY A 276 8.60 14.96 -9.05
N GLY A 277 8.36 14.95 -7.72
CA GLY A 277 7.81 16.10 -6.99
C GLY A 277 6.35 16.40 -7.33
N GLN A 278 5.64 15.45 -7.92
CA GLN A 278 4.22 15.56 -8.23
C GLN A 278 3.37 15.36 -6.96
N ARG A 279 2.10 15.80 -7.02
CA ARG A 279 1.21 15.77 -5.84
C ARG A 279 0.57 14.41 -5.60
N SER A 280 0.22 13.67 -6.65
CA SER A 280 -0.41 12.34 -6.59
C SER A 280 -0.17 11.56 -7.87
N ALA A 281 -0.56 10.28 -7.87
CA ALA A 281 -0.57 9.45 -9.06
C ALA A 281 -1.94 8.77 -9.25
N LEU A 282 -2.41 8.76 -10.49
CA LEU A 282 -3.52 7.94 -10.95
C LEU A 282 -2.95 6.72 -11.66
N LEU A 283 -3.28 5.55 -11.16
CA LEU A 283 -2.87 4.26 -11.71
C LEU A 283 -4.07 3.62 -12.41
N LEU A 284 -4.02 3.59 -13.75
CA LEU A 284 -5.10 3.02 -14.55
C LEU A 284 -4.92 1.52 -14.70
N SER A 285 -6.01 0.78 -14.53
CA SER A 285 -6.04 -0.66 -14.73
C SER A 285 -7.37 -1.15 -15.34
N HIS A 286 -7.27 -2.22 -16.12
CA HIS A 286 -8.39 -2.86 -16.80
C HIS A 286 -8.40 -4.34 -16.52
N ASP A 287 -9.55 -4.88 -16.10
CA ASP A 287 -9.76 -6.32 -15.98
C ASP A 287 -10.37 -6.86 -17.28
N VAL A 288 -9.74 -7.92 -17.81
CA VAL A 288 -10.09 -8.58 -19.05
C VAL A 288 -10.64 -9.97 -18.74
N ASP A 289 -11.91 -10.03 -18.32
CA ASP A 289 -12.54 -11.21 -17.71
C ASP A 289 -13.23 -12.13 -18.71
N TRP A 290 -13.51 -11.61 -19.90
CA TRP A 290 -14.34 -12.31 -20.88
C TRP A 290 -13.78 -12.14 -22.30
N GLU A 291 -14.22 -13.01 -23.20
CA GLU A 291 -13.84 -12.92 -24.61
C GLU A 291 -14.11 -11.53 -25.22
N ASN A 292 -15.25 -10.93 -24.86
CA ASN A 292 -15.65 -9.62 -25.39
C ASN A 292 -14.94 -8.43 -24.72
N SER A 293 -14.06 -8.67 -23.73
CA SER A 293 -13.26 -7.63 -23.09
C SER A 293 -11.95 -7.32 -23.83
N PHE A 294 -11.48 -8.23 -24.71
CA PHE A 294 -10.18 -8.07 -25.37
C PHE A 294 -10.16 -6.93 -26.39
N ALA A 295 -11.05 -6.99 -27.40
CA ALA A 295 -11.04 -6.01 -28.50
C ALA A 295 -11.25 -4.56 -28.01
N PRO A 296 -12.18 -4.28 -27.08
CA PRO A 296 -12.35 -2.94 -26.54
C PRO A 296 -11.14 -2.39 -25.78
N GLY A 297 -10.27 -3.24 -25.22
CA GLY A 297 -9.01 -2.82 -24.60
C GLY A 297 -8.14 -1.93 -25.48
N LEU A 298 -8.18 -2.14 -26.81
CA LEU A 298 -7.46 -1.29 -27.75
C LEU A 298 -8.03 0.14 -27.83
N ASP A 299 -9.32 0.33 -27.56
CA ASP A 299 -9.95 1.64 -27.53
C ASP A 299 -9.51 2.41 -26.29
N PHE A 300 -9.46 1.76 -25.11
CA PHE A 300 -8.93 2.31 -23.88
C PHE A 300 -7.48 2.73 -24.06
N ALA A 301 -6.61 1.83 -24.51
CA ALA A 301 -5.20 2.12 -24.74
C ALA A 301 -4.96 3.31 -25.67
N ARG A 302 -5.83 3.52 -26.69
CA ARG A 302 -5.76 4.69 -27.59
C ARG A 302 -6.14 5.96 -26.88
N ILE A 303 -7.18 5.96 -26.04
CA ILE A 303 -7.63 7.11 -25.24
C ILE A 303 -6.55 7.50 -24.23
N GLU A 304 -6.02 6.55 -23.52
CA GLU A 304 -4.96 6.75 -22.53
C GLU A 304 -3.71 7.35 -23.16
N LYS A 305 -3.26 6.80 -24.27
CA LYS A 305 -2.11 7.33 -25.03
C LYS A 305 -2.35 8.77 -25.48
N ALA A 306 -3.57 9.09 -25.93
CA ALA A 306 -3.93 10.45 -26.34
C ALA A 306 -3.94 11.45 -25.15
N ASN A 307 -4.14 10.97 -23.92
CA ASN A 307 -4.12 11.74 -22.68
C ASN A 307 -2.78 11.61 -21.90
N GLN A 308 -1.73 11.05 -22.52
CA GLN A 308 -0.42 10.82 -21.91
C GLN A 308 -0.52 9.99 -20.61
N ALA A 309 -1.39 9.01 -20.62
CA ALA A 309 -1.59 8.05 -19.55
C ALA A 309 -1.10 6.66 -19.98
N GLY A 310 -0.65 5.87 -19.02
CA GLY A 310 -0.37 4.46 -19.17
C GLY A 310 -1.40 3.62 -18.41
N SER A 311 -1.56 2.36 -18.78
CA SER A 311 -2.45 1.42 -18.09
C SER A 311 -1.90 0.01 -17.99
N THR A 312 -2.48 -0.76 -17.08
CA THR A 312 -2.22 -2.19 -16.87
C THR A 312 -3.47 -2.99 -17.15
N PHE A 313 -3.36 -3.99 -18.02
CA PHE A 313 -4.44 -4.94 -18.32
C PHE A 313 -4.19 -6.23 -17.55
N PHE A 314 -5.06 -6.55 -16.59
CA PHE A 314 -5.07 -7.84 -15.90
C PHE A 314 -5.92 -8.83 -16.68
N VAL A 315 -5.30 -9.93 -17.09
CA VAL A 315 -5.89 -10.81 -18.09
C VAL A 315 -6.22 -12.18 -17.51
N GLN A 316 -7.48 -12.55 -17.60
CA GLN A 316 -7.90 -13.92 -17.33
C GLN A 316 -7.39 -14.85 -18.43
N THR A 317 -6.58 -15.84 -18.05
CA THR A 317 -5.97 -16.80 -19.00
C THR A 317 -6.80 -18.07 -19.16
N LYS A 318 -8.07 -17.91 -19.44
CA LYS A 318 -9.04 -19.01 -19.56
C LYS A 318 -8.78 -19.90 -20.76
N TYR A 319 -8.20 -21.08 -20.55
CA TYR A 319 -7.91 -22.05 -21.60
C TYR A 319 -8.73 -23.36 -21.51
N VAL A 320 -9.58 -23.50 -20.50
CA VAL A 320 -10.45 -24.65 -20.26
C VAL A 320 -11.92 -24.26 -20.30
N ASP A 321 -12.74 -25.10 -20.95
CA ASP A 321 -14.19 -24.99 -20.89
C ASP A 321 -14.70 -25.44 -19.52
N ASP A 322 -15.63 -24.72 -18.95
CA ASP A 322 -16.31 -25.11 -17.72
C ASP A 322 -17.79 -24.68 -17.70
N ALA A 323 -18.45 -24.78 -16.54
CA ALA A 323 -19.84 -24.40 -16.39
C ALA A 323 -20.10 -22.90 -16.55
N ASN A 324 -19.09 -22.06 -16.31
CA ASN A 324 -19.23 -20.60 -16.30
C ASN A 324 -19.03 -19.99 -17.70
N SER A 325 -18.05 -20.50 -18.47
CA SER A 325 -17.73 -19.97 -19.79
C SER A 325 -16.91 -20.96 -20.65
N LYS A 326 -16.86 -20.69 -21.95
CA LYS A 326 -15.91 -21.33 -22.86
C LYS A 326 -14.52 -20.75 -22.67
N ALA A 327 -13.51 -21.52 -23.08
CA ALA A 327 -12.15 -21.05 -23.19
C ALA A 327 -12.02 -19.95 -24.25
N PHE A 328 -11.26 -18.92 -23.98
CA PHE A 328 -11.07 -17.78 -24.87
C PHE A 328 -9.60 -17.27 -24.95
N PHE A 329 -8.70 -17.83 -24.16
CA PHE A 329 -7.29 -17.48 -24.22
C PHE A 329 -6.56 -18.13 -25.39
N PHE A 330 -7.01 -17.79 -26.60
CA PHE A 330 -6.50 -18.25 -27.90
C PHE A 330 -6.52 -17.11 -28.90
N ALA A 331 -5.98 -17.34 -30.13
CA ALA A 331 -6.17 -16.38 -31.22
C ALA A 331 -7.69 -16.26 -31.56
N PRO A 332 -8.25 -15.07 -31.83
CA PRO A 332 -7.51 -13.81 -32.07
C PRO A 332 -7.15 -12.99 -30.81
N ASN A 333 -7.62 -13.40 -29.61
CA ASN A 333 -7.45 -12.61 -28.38
C ASN A 333 -5.98 -12.44 -28.00
N LEU A 334 -5.14 -13.45 -28.19
CA LEU A 334 -3.70 -13.36 -28.01
C LEU A 334 -3.04 -12.29 -28.90
N ASP A 335 -3.55 -12.10 -30.11
CA ASP A 335 -3.01 -11.08 -31.01
C ASP A 335 -3.38 -9.67 -30.55
N ILE A 336 -4.51 -9.50 -29.88
CA ILE A 336 -4.90 -8.25 -29.24
C ILE A 336 -3.96 -7.94 -28.06
N LEU A 337 -3.68 -8.93 -27.21
CA LEU A 337 -2.73 -8.75 -26.09
C LEU A 337 -1.33 -8.37 -26.58
N ARG A 338 -0.86 -8.98 -27.66
CA ARG A 338 0.42 -8.62 -28.28
C ARG A 338 0.41 -7.18 -28.81
N GLN A 339 -0.72 -6.70 -29.35
CA GLN A 339 -0.89 -5.32 -29.80
C GLN A 339 -0.89 -4.34 -28.62
N LEU A 340 -1.62 -4.63 -27.52
CA LEU A 340 -1.62 -3.83 -26.29
C LEU A 340 -0.20 -3.71 -25.74
N LYS A 341 0.52 -4.82 -25.60
CA LYS A 341 1.91 -4.84 -25.14
C LYS A 341 2.85 -4.04 -26.06
N ALA A 342 2.74 -4.21 -27.38
CA ALA A 342 3.53 -3.47 -28.36
C ALA A 342 3.17 -1.97 -28.37
N GLY A 343 1.94 -1.61 -28.00
CA GLY A 343 1.47 -0.22 -27.82
C GLY A 343 2.01 0.48 -26.58
N GLY A 344 2.61 -0.28 -25.65
CA GLY A 344 3.20 0.25 -24.39
C GLY A 344 2.37 -0.04 -23.15
N SER A 345 1.22 -0.71 -23.26
CA SER A 345 0.44 -1.12 -22.09
C SER A 345 1.14 -2.25 -21.32
N THR A 346 0.99 -2.28 -20.01
CA THR A 346 1.44 -3.38 -19.17
C THR A 346 0.39 -4.50 -19.15
N VAL A 347 0.83 -5.75 -19.11
CA VAL A 347 -0.04 -6.92 -18.98
C VAL A 347 0.27 -7.62 -17.66
N GLY A 348 -0.75 -7.80 -16.83
CA GLY A 348 -0.74 -8.54 -15.56
C GLY A 348 -1.60 -9.80 -15.64
N SER A 349 -1.52 -10.64 -14.62
CA SER A 349 -2.30 -11.86 -14.50
C SER A 349 -3.60 -11.64 -13.73
N HIS A 350 -4.72 -12.23 -14.21
CA HIS A 350 -6.01 -12.21 -13.52
C HIS A 350 -6.56 -13.62 -13.31
N SER A 351 -5.71 -14.54 -12.89
CA SER A 351 -6.01 -15.97 -12.69
C SER A 351 -6.44 -16.72 -13.98
N ILE A 352 -6.94 -17.94 -13.84
CA ILE A 352 -7.37 -18.79 -14.96
C ILE A 352 -8.89 -18.88 -15.04
N ILE A 353 -9.54 -19.26 -13.93
CA ILE A 353 -11.00 -19.50 -13.95
C ILE A 353 -11.82 -18.37 -13.30
N HIS A 354 -11.18 -17.36 -12.76
CA HIS A 354 -11.84 -16.17 -12.20
C HIS A 354 -12.99 -16.54 -11.24
N SER A 355 -12.68 -17.34 -10.20
CA SER A 355 -13.69 -17.87 -9.27
C SER A 355 -13.92 -16.96 -8.09
N ARG A 356 -15.19 -16.70 -7.74
CA ARG A 356 -15.56 -16.05 -6.48
C ARG A 356 -15.14 -16.85 -5.24
N GLY A 357 -14.92 -18.16 -5.40
CA GLY A 357 -14.44 -19.04 -4.34
C GLY A 357 -12.92 -19.06 -4.18
N PHE A 358 -12.17 -18.22 -4.90
CA PHE A 358 -10.70 -18.26 -4.90
C PHE A 358 -10.10 -18.15 -3.49
N ASN A 359 -10.69 -17.35 -2.60
CA ASN A 359 -10.26 -17.22 -1.20
C ASN A 359 -10.38 -18.51 -0.36
N LYS A 360 -11.04 -19.55 -0.90
CA LYS A 360 -11.22 -20.86 -0.24
C LYS A 360 -10.37 -21.97 -0.87
N PHE A 361 -9.58 -21.66 -1.89
CA PHE A 361 -8.77 -22.67 -2.56
C PHE A 361 -7.61 -23.09 -1.67
N GLU A 362 -7.31 -24.40 -1.72
CA GLU A 362 -6.09 -24.94 -1.14
C GLU A 362 -4.87 -24.35 -1.86
N LEU A 363 -3.76 -24.22 -1.14
CA LEU A 363 -2.52 -23.66 -1.69
C LEU A 363 -2.08 -24.41 -2.96
N GLY A 364 -2.18 -25.75 -2.95
CA GLY A 364 -1.71 -26.59 -4.02
C GLY A 364 -0.31 -27.12 -3.79
N SER A 365 0.21 -27.86 -4.78
CA SER A 365 1.49 -28.56 -4.68
C SER A 365 2.69 -27.73 -5.15
N GLY A 366 2.45 -26.66 -5.91
CA GLY A 366 3.47 -25.91 -6.63
C GLY A 366 4.02 -26.64 -7.87
N ARG A 367 3.40 -27.77 -8.26
CA ARG A 367 3.75 -28.53 -9.47
C ARG A 367 2.73 -28.37 -10.60
N GLU A 368 1.73 -27.55 -10.35
CA GLU A 368 0.70 -27.21 -11.33
C GLU A 368 1.36 -26.57 -12.56
N THR A 369 1.06 -27.09 -13.76
CA THR A 369 1.61 -26.59 -15.03
C THR A 369 0.67 -26.91 -16.18
N TYR A 370 0.68 -26.08 -17.21
CA TYR A 370 -0.03 -26.35 -18.46
C TYR A 370 0.63 -27.51 -19.21
N PRO A 371 -0.13 -28.44 -19.85
CA PRO A 371 -1.59 -28.51 -19.94
C PRO A 371 -2.23 -29.42 -18.87
N SER A 372 -1.46 -29.95 -17.91
CA SER A 372 -1.96 -30.92 -16.92
C SER A 372 -2.87 -30.29 -15.87
N TYR A 373 -2.69 -29.02 -15.55
CA TYR A 373 -3.58 -28.28 -14.67
C TYR A 373 -4.89 -27.97 -15.41
N GLN A 374 -6.01 -28.48 -14.92
CA GLN A 374 -7.33 -28.40 -15.57
C GLN A 374 -8.40 -27.96 -14.56
N PRO A 375 -8.32 -26.70 -14.06
CA PRO A 375 -9.30 -26.18 -13.12
C PRO A 375 -10.64 -25.97 -13.84
N ARG A 376 -11.76 -26.21 -13.15
CA ARG A 376 -13.10 -26.01 -13.71
C ARG A 376 -14.01 -25.34 -12.71
N GLY A 377 -14.57 -24.22 -13.09
CA GLY A 377 -15.69 -23.61 -12.37
C GLY A 377 -16.94 -24.52 -12.47
N LEU A 378 -17.55 -24.79 -11.34
CA LEU A 378 -18.80 -25.56 -11.23
C LEU A 378 -19.99 -24.65 -10.95
N GLY A 379 -19.77 -23.35 -10.86
CA GLY A 379 -20.66 -22.26 -10.54
C GLY A 379 -19.83 -21.06 -10.10
N PHE A 380 -20.48 -20.00 -9.61
CA PHE A 380 -19.78 -18.75 -9.25
C PHE A 380 -18.77 -18.93 -8.12
N ASP A 381 -19.12 -19.73 -7.08
CA ASP A 381 -18.35 -19.83 -5.83
C ASP A 381 -17.64 -21.18 -5.66
N THR A 382 -17.79 -22.08 -6.62
CA THR A 382 -17.26 -23.46 -6.51
C THR A 382 -16.44 -23.82 -7.73
N ALA A 383 -15.37 -24.57 -7.50
CA ALA A 383 -14.48 -25.07 -8.54
C ALA A 383 -13.99 -26.49 -8.19
N SER A 384 -13.54 -27.22 -9.21
CA SER A 384 -12.87 -28.51 -9.05
C SER A 384 -11.48 -28.47 -9.65
N GLY A 385 -10.51 -29.11 -9.00
CA GLY A 385 -9.13 -29.17 -9.45
C GLY A 385 -8.39 -27.84 -9.45
N ALA A 386 -8.96 -26.81 -8.81
CA ALA A 386 -8.38 -25.50 -8.69
C ALA A 386 -7.55 -25.37 -7.39
N THR A 387 -6.40 -24.71 -7.49
CA THR A 387 -5.50 -24.41 -6.37
C THR A 387 -4.93 -23.00 -6.52
N VAL A 388 -4.47 -22.39 -5.43
CA VAL A 388 -3.88 -21.04 -5.47
C VAL A 388 -2.64 -21.04 -6.38
N PHE A 389 -1.70 -21.99 -6.21
CA PHE A 389 -0.54 -22.09 -7.10
C PHE A 389 -0.94 -22.31 -8.56
N GLY A 390 -1.96 -23.14 -8.81
CA GLY A 390 -2.41 -23.38 -10.17
C GLY A 390 -2.90 -22.13 -10.87
N GLU A 391 -3.76 -21.36 -10.19
CA GLU A 391 -4.32 -20.11 -10.74
C GLU A 391 -3.24 -19.05 -10.98
N VAL A 392 -2.31 -18.90 -10.05
CA VAL A 392 -1.25 -17.89 -10.08
C VAL A 392 -0.15 -18.29 -11.06
N ARG A 393 0.44 -19.47 -10.88
CA ARG A 393 1.61 -19.92 -11.60
C ARG A 393 1.34 -20.21 -13.07
N VAL A 394 0.27 -20.98 -13.36
CA VAL A 394 -0.02 -21.38 -14.74
C VAL A 394 -0.47 -20.18 -15.58
N SER A 395 -1.18 -19.21 -14.96
CA SER A 395 -1.50 -17.96 -15.64
C SER A 395 -0.24 -17.20 -16.08
N LYS A 396 0.74 -17.08 -15.18
CA LYS A 396 2.05 -16.47 -15.51
C LYS A 396 2.77 -17.22 -16.62
N GLU A 397 2.87 -18.56 -16.53
CA GLU A 397 3.52 -19.40 -17.54
C GLU A 397 2.95 -19.18 -18.95
N LEU A 398 1.62 -19.04 -19.06
CA LEU A 398 0.92 -18.81 -20.31
C LEU A 398 1.16 -17.39 -20.85
N LEU A 399 1.03 -16.37 -20.02
CA LEU A 399 1.28 -14.99 -20.44
C LEU A 399 2.73 -14.80 -20.90
N ASP A 400 3.69 -15.30 -20.13
CA ASP A 400 5.13 -15.20 -20.45
C ASP A 400 5.52 -16.05 -21.68
N GLY A 401 4.77 -17.12 -21.99
CA GLY A 401 5.00 -17.95 -23.16
C GLY A 401 4.39 -17.38 -24.45
N GLU A 402 3.21 -16.77 -24.36
CA GLU A 402 2.45 -16.31 -25.53
C GLU A 402 2.76 -14.86 -25.93
N ILE A 403 3.17 -14.01 -24.99
CA ILE A 403 3.44 -12.60 -25.27
C ILE A 403 4.97 -12.38 -25.36
N PRO A 404 5.48 -11.87 -26.48
CA PRO A 404 6.93 -11.64 -26.63
C PRO A 404 7.49 -10.70 -25.58
N ALA A 405 8.65 -11.05 -25.01
CA ALA A 405 9.34 -10.28 -23.97
C ALA A 405 8.48 -9.94 -22.73
N GLN A 406 7.46 -10.74 -22.47
CA GLN A 406 6.66 -10.63 -21.26
C GLN A 406 7.41 -11.20 -20.06
N ASP A 407 7.31 -10.51 -18.95
CA ASP A 407 7.63 -10.98 -17.60
C ASP A 407 6.48 -10.51 -16.70
N THR A 408 5.62 -11.44 -16.37
CA THR A 408 4.39 -11.15 -15.63
C THR A 408 4.70 -11.12 -14.14
N ILE A 409 4.88 -9.94 -13.58
CA ILE A 409 5.23 -9.74 -12.18
C ILE A 409 4.14 -9.01 -11.37
N PHE A 410 3.00 -8.73 -12.01
CA PHE A 410 1.82 -8.12 -11.38
C PHE A 410 0.63 -9.08 -11.46
N PHE A 411 -0.08 -9.24 -10.32
CA PHE A 411 -1.25 -10.09 -10.19
C PHE A 411 -2.45 -9.28 -9.69
N ARG A 412 -3.65 -9.74 -10.04
CA ARG A 412 -4.92 -9.35 -9.43
C ARG A 412 -5.80 -10.57 -9.32
N ALA A 413 -6.37 -10.83 -8.15
CA ALA A 413 -7.27 -11.94 -7.92
C ALA A 413 -8.62 -11.70 -8.60
N GLY A 414 -9.18 -12.73 -9.23
CA GLY A 414 -10.54 -12.66 -9.77
C GLY A 414 -11.56 -12.31 -8.68
N HIS A 415 -12.49 -11.41 -8.99
CA HIS A 415 -13.46 -10.89 -8.04
C HIS A 415 -12.84 -10.30 -6.77
N LEU A 416 -11.57 -9.91 -6.78
CA LEU A 416 -10.82 -9.38 -5.64
C LEU A 416 -10.91 -10.30 -4.39
N ARG A 417 -10.93 -11.62 -4.61
CA ARG A 417 -11.00 -12.63 -3.55
C ARG A 417 -9.61 -13.15 -3.19
N VAL A 418 -9.18 -12.88 -1.97
CA VAL A 418 -7.81 -13.12 -1.53
C VAL A 418 -7.73 -14.32 -0.58
N PRO A 419 -7.09 -15.44 -0.98
CA PRO A 419 -6.76 -16.52 -0.04
C PRO A 419 -5.60 -16.08 0.87
N VAL A 420 -5.62 -16.54 2.14
CA VAL A 420 -4.55 -16.26 3.12
C VAL A 420 -3.16 -16.65 2.59
N SER A 421 -3.08 -17.69 1.78
CA SER A 421 -1.85 -18.19 1.16
C SER A 421 -1.43 -17.45 -0.13
N LEU A 422 -2.16 -16.41 -0.55
CA LEU A 422 -1.84 -15.68 -1.78
C LEU A 422 -0.43 -15.07 -1.76
N PRO A 423 0.00 -14.37 -0.70
CA PRO A 423 1.34 -13.79 -0.66
C PRO A 423 2.45 -14.83 -0.89
N GLU A 424 2.33 -16.03 -0.26
CA GLU A 424 3.27 -17.13 -0.48
C GLU A 424 3.26 -17.61 -1.93
N ALA A 425 2.07 -17.81 -2.51
CA ALA A 425 1.95 -18.32 -3.88
C ALA A 425 2.51 -17.33 -4.89
N LEU A 426 2.27 -16.03 -4.71
CA LEU A 426 2.81 -14.96 -5.56
C LEU A 426 4.33 -14.90 -5.48
N GLU A 427 4.88 -14.84 -4.27
CA GLU A 427 6.31 -14.73 -4.05
C GLU A 427 7.06 -15.93 -4.66
N ARG A 428 6.63 -17.14 -4.38
CA ARG A 428 7.24 -18.36 -4.92
C ARG A 428 7.08 -18.51 -6.42
N SER A 429 6.04 -17.93 -7.01
CA SER A 429 5.84 -17.92 -8.47
C SER A 429 6.57 -16.77 -9.17
N GLY A 430 7.30 -15.92 -8.42
CA GLY A 430 8.11 -14.82 -8.97
C GLY A 430 7.30 -13.57 -9.32
N TYR A 431 6.13 -13.39 -8.76
CA TYR A 431 5.46 -12.09 -8.75
C TYR A 431 6.13 -11.13 -7.77
N GLN A 432 5.87 -9.86 -7.89
CA GLN A 432 6.43 -8.80 -7.07
C GLN A 432 5.36 -7.83 -6.57
N PHE A 433 4.23 -7.79 -7.26
CA PHE A 433 3.17 -6.82 -7.03
C PHE A 433 1.80 -7.49 -7.10
N ASP A 434 0.89 -7.01 -6.27
CA ASP A 434 -0.51 -7.42 -6.22
C ASP A 434 -1.44 -6.21 -6.20
N SER A 435 -2.68 -6.39 -6.63
CA SER A 435 -3.74 -5.37 -6.54
C SER A 435 -5.08 -6.06 -6.32
N SER A 436 -5.14 -6.93 -5.33
CA SER A 436 -6.29 -7.78 -5.06
C SER A 436 -7.18 -7.27 -3.94
N PHE A 437 -6.74 -6.28 -3.15
CA PHE A 437 -7.56 -5.62 -2.14
C PHE A 437 -8.20 -4.33 -2.67
N THR A 438 -9.26 -3.89 -2.01
CA THR A 438 -9.81 -2.55 -2.19
C THR A 438 -9.34 -1.62 -1.09
N ALA A 439 -9.29 -0.32 -1.35
CA ALA A 439 -8.85 0.67 -0.38
C ALA A 439 -9.79 0.76 0.83
N ASP A 440 -11.07 0.49 0.63
CA ASP A 440 -12.09 0.43 1.69
C ASP A 440 -12.09 -0.89 2.47
N ASP A 441 -11.53 -1.97 1.93
CA ASP A 441 -11.29 -3.22 2.67
C ASP A 441 -10.08 -3.11 3.61
N VAL A 442 -8.99 -2.44 3.15
CA VAL A 442 -7.74 -2.29 3.91
C VAL A 442 -7.54 -0.90 4.48
N LEU A 443 -8.48 0.00 4.28
CA LEU A 443 -8.50 1.38 4.79
C LEU A 443 -7.27 2.21 4.42
N SER A 444 -6.61 1.86 3.32
CA SER A 444 -5.40 2.53 2.84
C SER A 444 -5.44 2.77 1.34
N ASN A 445 -5.04 3.99 0.94
CA ASN A 445 -4.73 4.34 -0.45
C ASN A 445 -3.21 4.34 -0.71
N PHE A 446 -2.40 4.20 0.32
CA PHE A 446 -0.96 4.02 0.16
C PHE A 446 -0.64 2.55 -0.13
N PRO A 447 0.27 2.26 -1.08
CA PRO A 447 0.76 0.91 -1.26
C PRO A 447 1.60 0.47 -0.06
N PHE A 448 1.58 -0.83 0.25
CA PHE A 448 2.29 -1.39 1.40
C PHE A 448 2.90 -2.75 1.07
N ALA A 449 3.91 -3.17 1.83
CA ALA A 449 4.42 -4.53 1.76
C ALA A 449 3.37 -5.48 2.32
N LEU A 450 3.04 -6.54 1.58
CA LEU A 450 1.98 -7.48 1.97
C LEU A 450 2.55 -8.49 2.97
N PRO A 451 2.04 -8.52 4.19
CA PRO A 451 2.51 -9.48 5.18
C PRO A 451 2.26 -10.93 4.77
N ARG A 452 3.23 -11.79 5.07
CA ARG A 452 3.17 -13.21 4.74
C ARG A 452 1.98 -13.87 5.43
N ASN A 453 1.22 -14.67 4.68
CA ASN A 453 0.01 -15.33 5.14
C ASN A 453 -1.02 -14.38 5.79
N LEU A 454 -1.00 -13.11 5.39
CA LEU A 454 -1.79 -12.04 6.00
C LEU A 454 -1.66 -12.04 7.55
N GLY A 455 -0.48 -12.39 8.04
CA GLY A 455 -0.13 -12.40 9.46
C GLY A 455 0.42 -11.07 9.94
N PHE A 456 1.03 -11.07 11.13
CA PHE A 456 1.57 -9.85 11.75
C PHE A 456 3.08 -9.93 12.01
N GLU A 457 3.75 -10.97 11.53
CA GLU A 457 5.10 -11.33 11.96
C GLU A 457 6.18 -10.95 10.95
N GLU A 458 5.91 -11.10 9.66
CA GLU A 458 6.89 -10.96 8.59
C GLU A 458 6.23 -10.50 7.28
N ASP A 459 6.87 -9.58 6.58
CA ASP A 459 6.48 -9.19 5.22
C ASP A 459 6.93 -10.23 4.19
N SER A 460 6.12 -10.41 3.17
CA SER A 460 6.55 -11.01 1.90
C SER A 460 7.32 -9.99 1.05
N GLU A 461 7.85 -10.43 -0.08
CA GLU A 461 8.46 -9.54 -1.07
C GLU A 461 7.42 -8.90 -2.02
N ILE A 462 6.12 -9.09 -1.74
CA ILE A 462 5.00 -8.60 -2.53
C ILE A 462 4.52 -7.25 -2.00
N TYR A 463 4.28 -6.30 -2.90
CA TYR A 463 3.65 -5.02 -2.56
C TYR A 463 2.22 -4.98 -3.07
N GLU A 464 1.29 -4.62 -2.20
CA GLU A 464 -0.12 -4.44 -2.50
C GLU A 464 -0.41 -3.01 -2.96
N PHE A 465 -1.27 -2.88 -3.97
CA PHE A 465 -1.76 -1.63 -4.53
C PHE A 465 -3.29 -1.64 -4.49
N PRO A 466 -3.92 -1.17 -3.41
CA PRO A 466 -5.36 -1.27 -3.23
C PRO A 466 -6.16 -0.53 -4.29
N VAL A 467 -7.23 -1.16 -4.79
CA VAL A 467 -8.15 -0.54 -5.75
C VAL A 467 -8.97 0.53 -5.03
N THR A 468 -8.83 1.78 -5.47
CA THR A 468 -9.56 2.92 -4.89
C THR A 468 -10.94 3.10 -5.53
N ILE A 469 -11.02 2.93 -6.84
CA ILE A 469 -12.21 3.19 -7.65
C ILE A 469 -12.42 2.03 -8.60
N GLU A 470 -13.64 1.48 -8.63
CA GLU A 470 -14.04 0.46 -9.57
C GLU A 470 -15.28 0.89 -10.39
N ASP A 471 -15.60 0.20 -11.47
CA ASP A 471 -16.58 0.67 -12.45
C ASP A 471 -17.96 0.01 -12.35
N GLU A 472 -18.11 -1.13 -11.66
CA GLU A 472 -19.34 -1.92 -11.71
C GLU A 472 -20.43 -1.46 -10.74
N GLU A 473 -20.08 -0.73 -9.68
CA GLU A 473 -21.05 -0.28 -8.70
C GLU A 473 -22.11 0.68 -9.27
N PRO A 474 -23.38 0.53 -8.85
CA PRO A 474 -24.42 1.47 -9.24
C PRO A 474 -24.15 2.91 -8.78
N PRO A 475 -24.47 3.90 -9.59
CA PRO A 475 -25.21 3.85 -10.87
C PRO A 475 -24.35 3.65 -12.12
N GLY A 476 -23.18 3.05 -12.02
CA GLY A 476 -22.21 2.81 -13.09
C GLY A 476 -21.23 3.98 -13.27
N PHE A 477 -19.98 3.64 -13.70
CA PHE A 477 -18.83 4.54 -13.68
C PHE A 477 -19.07 5.88 -14.39
N ALA A 478 -19.74 5.88 -15.56
CA ALA A 478 -20.02 7.10 -16.31
C ALA A 478 -20.80 8.18 -15.52
N LYS A 479 -21.64 7.77 -14.57
CA LYS A 479 -22.37 8.69 -13.69
C LYS A 479 -21.58 9.05 -12.43
N ARG A 480 -20.56 8.26 -12.09
CA ARG A 480 -19.74 8.45 -10.88
C ARG A 480 -18.42 9.19 -11.13
N VAL A 481 -18.11 9.60 -12.36
CA VAL A 481 -16.89 10.37 -12.69
C VAL A 481 -16.70 11.58 -11.78
N PRO A 482 -17.72 12.42 -11.48
CA PRO A 482 -17.52 13.54 -10.54
C PRO A 482 -17.12 13.11 -9.14
N GLN A 483 -17.70 12.00 -8.62
CA GLN A 483 -17.34 11.43 -7.32
C GLN A 483 -15.93 10.86 -7.34
N ALA A 484 -15.58 10.11 -8.40
CA ALA A 484 -14.23 9.58 -8.59
C ALA A 484 -13.18 10.70 -8.59
N LEU A 485 -13.46 11.81 -9.29
CA LEU A 485 -12.58 12.98 -9.28
C LEU A 485 -12.40 13.57 -7.87
N GLN A 486 -13.47 13.64 -7.07
CA GLN A 486 -13.39 14.11 -5.68
C GLN A 486 -12.48 13.21 -4.83
N VAL A 487 -12.60 11.89 -4.97
CA VAL A 487 -11.75 10.92 -4.26
C VAL A 487 -10.28 11.09 -4.67
N ILE A 488 -9.99 11.19 -5.97
CA ILE A 488 -8.63 11.39 -6.48
C ILE A 488 -8.03 12.71 -5.95
N LEU A 489 -8.81 13.77 -5.90
CA LEU A 489 -8.36 15.05 -5.36
C LEU A 489 -8.13 15.00 -3.84
N ALA A 490 -8.97 14.25 -3.10
CA ALA A 490 -8.77 14.01 -1.67
C ALA A 490 -7.45 13.26 -1.42
N ASN A 491 -7.19 12.19 -2.16
CA ASN A 491 -5.93 11.45 -2.10
C ASN A 491 -4.73 12.35 -2.44
N ALA A 492 -4.88 13.25 -3.43
CA ALA A 492 -3.83 14.16 -3.82
C ALA A 492 -3.44 15.17 -2.72
N GLU A 493 -4.37 15.58 -1.86
CA GLU A 493 -4.07 16.44 -0.70
C GLU A 493 -3.12 15.74 0.30
N ASN A 494 -3.19 14.42 0.38
CA ASN A 494 -2.39 13.61 1.30
C ASN A 494 -1.14 13.02 0.66
N GLY A 495 -0.95 13.16 -0.65
CA GLY A 495 0.14 12.51 -1.39
C GLY A 495 -0.08 11.01 -1.55
N ALA A 496 -1.33 10.54 -1.47
CA ALA A 496 -1.71 9.17 -1.73
C ALA A 496 -1.95 8.92 -3.22
N VAL A 497 -1.98 7.65 -3.62
CA VAL A 497 -2.30 7.24 -4.99
C VAL A 497 -3.78 6.89 -5.13
N SER A 498 -4.27 6.87 -6.36
CA SER A 498 -5.60 6.34 -6.67
C SER A 498 -5.46 5.29 -7.75
N VAL A 499 -5.87 4.06 -7.45
CA VAL A 499 -5.95 2.95 -8.39
C VAL A 499 -7.36 2.88 -8.94
N VAL A 500 -7.50 3.03 -10.26
CA VAL A 500 -8.79 2.93 -10.95
C VAL A 500 -8.85 1.61 -11.72
N LEU A 501 -9.86 0.82 -11.43
CA LEU A 501 -10.21 -0.42 -12.12
C LEU A 501 -11.40 -0.17 -13.02
N ILE A 502 -11.26 -0.46 -14.30
CA ILE A 502 -12.35 -0.41 -15.30
C ILE A 502 -12.32 -1.71 -16.11
N HIS A 503 -13.40 -2.50 -16.06
CA HIS A 503 -13.53 -3.65 -16.93
C HIS A 503 -13.63 -3.19 -18.39
N SER A 504 -12.82 -3.78 -19.25
CA SER A 504 -12.73 -3.35 -20.66
C SER A 504 -13.91 -3.77 -21.54
N ASN A 505 -14.93 -4.42 -20.97
CA ASN A 505 -16.21 -4.64 -21.65
C ASN A 505 -17.02 -3.32 -21.81
N GLU A 506 -18.07 -3.32 -22.60
CA GLU A 506 -18.98 -2.16 -22.80
C GLU A 506 -18.26 -0.82 -23.06
N SER A 507 -17.25 -0.84 -23.90
CA SER A 507 -16.25 0.21 -24.09
C SER A 507 -16.82 1.60 -24.38
N THR A 508 -17.95 1.71 -25.10
CA THR A 508 -18.46 3.02 -25.56
C THR A 508 -18.73 3.98 -24.41
N LEU A 509 -19.40 3.53 -23.34
CA LEU A 509 -19.72 4.37 -22.18
C LEU A 509 -18.55 4.51 -21.22
N LYS A 510 -17.88 3.40 -20.92
CA LYS A 510 -16.78 3.37 -19.95
C LYS A 510 -15.54 4.12 -20.46
N ALA A 511 -15.18 3.93 -21.74
CA ALA A 511 -14.05 4.64 -22.33
C ALA A 511 -14.30 6.16 -22.47
N ALA A 512 -15.55 6.56 -22.77
CA ALA A 512 -15.91 7.98 -22.75
C ALA A 512 -15.83 8.59 -21.32
N ALA A 513 -16.23 7.83 -20.31
CA ALA A 513 -16.15 8.24 -18.92
C ALA A 513 -14.69 8.35 -18.45
N GLU A 514 -13.84 7.41 -18.81
CA GLU A 514 -12.40 7.50 -18.54
C GLU A 514 -11.77 8.70 -19.23
N GLN A 515 -12.09 8.94 -20.50
CA GLN A 515 -11.60 10.12 -21.20
C GLN A 515 -12.02 11.42 -20.51
N ASP A 516 -13.27 11.49 -20.01
CA ASP A 516 -13.77 12.64 -19.28
C ASP A 516 -13.00 12.83 -17.95
N LEU A 517 -12.79 11.77 -17.20
CA LEU A 517 -11.97 11.78 -15.98
C LEU A 517 -10.56 12.30 -16.28
N LEU A 518 -9.87 11.71 -17.26
CA LEU A 518 -8.49 12.06 -17.59
C LEU A 518 -8.31 13.53 -18.00
N ARG A 519 -9.30 14.11 -18.65
CA ARG A 519 -9.29 15.53 -19.07
C ARG A 519 -9.49 16.50 -17.91
N GLN A 520 -10.16 16.08 -16.86
CA GLN A 520 -10.46 16.92 -15.69
C GLN A 520 -9.34 16.91 -14.65
N LEU A 521 -8.40 15.97 -14.74
CA LEU A 521 -7.32 15.85 -13.78
C LEU A 521 -6.31 17.00 -13.91
N PRO A 522 -5.88 17.60 -12.79
CA PRO A 522 -4.76 18.54 -12.75
C PRO A 522 -3.47 17.94 -13.30
N SER A 523 -2.61 18.80 -13.85
CA SER A 523 -1.34 18.37 -14.47
C SER A 523 -0.29 17.86 -13.47
N ASP A 524 -0.47 18.14 -12.19
CA ASP A 524 0.39 17.68 -11.08
C ASP A 524 -0.03 16.31 -10.52
N ILE A 525 -0.98 15.61 -11.18
CA ILE A 525 -1.32 14.22 -10.95
C ILE A 525 -0.73 13.37 -12.08
N VAL A 526 0.22 12.51 -11.73
CA VAL A 526 0.85 11.57 -12.67
C VAL A 526 -0.18 10.54 -13.12
N LYS A 527 -0.30 10.34 -14.44
CA LYS A 527 -1.18 9.31 -15.03
C LYS A 527 -0.31 8.20 -15.60
N THR A 528 -0.26 7.06 -14.96
CA THR A 528 0.67 6.01 -15.34
C THR A 528 0.08 4.60 -15.16
N ASP A 529 0.74 3.60 -15.74
CA ASP A 529 0.45 2.20 -15.48
C ASP A 529 0.93 1.79 -14.08
N MET A 530 0.31 0.74 -13.55
CA MET A 530 0.61 0.27 -12.19
C MET A 530 2.04 -0.26 -12.05
N LEU A 531 2.59 -0.91 -13.08
CA LEU A 531 3.93 -1.50 -13.01
C LEU A 531 5.04 -0.43 -12.91
N THR A 532 4.90 0.65 -13.66
CA THR A 532 5.84 1.78 -13.60
C THR A 532 5.88 2.40 -12.20
N PHE A 533 4.70 2.65 -11.62
CA PHE A 533 4.61 3.19 -10.27
C PHE A 533 5.07 2.19 -9.21
N ALA A 534 4.73 0.91 -9.36
CA ALA A 534 5.09 -0.13 -8.40
C ALA A 534 6.61 -0.34 -8.31
N LYS A 535 7.32 -0.28 -9.43
CA LYS A 535 8.79 -0.30 -9.44
C LYS A 535 9.39 0.89 -8.70
N PHE A 536 8.81 2.09 -8.91
CA PHE A 536 9.21 3.28 -8.16
C PHE A 536 8.98 3.09 -6.66
N TRP A 537 7.78 2.64 -6.25
CA TRP A 537 7.42 2.48 -4.84
C TRP A 537 8.34 1.48 -4.14
N ARG A 538 8.57 0.31 -4.74
CA ARG A 538 9.46 -0.71 -4.17
C ARG A 538 10.90 -0.23 -4.05
N ALA A 539 11.42 0.43 -5.08
CA ALA A 539 12.78 0.98 -5.04
C ALA A 539 12.92 2.09 -4.00
N ARG A 540 11.88 2.93 -3.83
CA ARG A 540 11.79 3.93 -2.78
C ARG A 540 11.79 3.30 -1.39
N ASP A 541 11.00 2.26 -1.17
CA ASP A 541 10.88 1.57 0.12
C ASP A 541 12.18 0.87 0.54
N ARG A 542 12.98 0.44 -0.44
CA ARG A 542 14.27 -0.24 -0.24
C ARG A 542 15.49 0.67 -0.36
N LEU A 543 15.27 1.95 -0.54
CA LEU A 543 16.35 2.92 -0.74
C LEU A 543 17.23 3.03 0.51
N GLN A 544 18.54 2.96 0.32
CA GLN A 544 19.51 3.30 1.35
C GLN A 544 19.98 4.74 1.14
N TRP A 545 19.88 5.56 2.17
CA TRP A 545 20.31 6.93 2.08
C TRP A 545 20.75 7.50 3.43
N SER A 546 21.60 8.52 3.38
CA SER A 546 22.04 9.26 4.54
C SER A 546 22.27 10.73 4.19
N LEU A 547 22.14 11.59 5.17
CA LEU A 547 22.37 13.02 5.05
C LEU A 547 23.41 13.42 6.09
N THR A 548 24.56 13.91 5.67
CA THR A 548 25.66 14.28 6.58
C THR A 548 26.03 15.76 6.42
N PRO A 549 26.32 16.48 7.53
CA PRO A 549 26.87 17.82 7.45
C PRO A 549 28.18 17.83 6.67
N SER A 550 28.40 18.86 5.85
CA SER A 550 29.67 19.16 5.21
C SER A 550 30.56 19.97 6.16
N SER A 551 31.77 20.26 5.73
CA SER A 551 32.65 21.21 6.41
C SER A 551 32.15 22.66 6.36
N LEU A 552 31.18 22.97 5.48
CA LEU A 552 30.54 24.28 5.37
C LEU A 552 29.22 24.29 6.15
N PRO A 553 28.94 25.33 6.95
CA PRO A 553 27.80 25.35 7.89
C PRO A 553 26.41 25.24 7.25
N SER A 554 26.25 25.67 5.99
CA SER A 554 24.98 25.64 5.26
C SER A 554 24.89 24.48 4.26
N GLU A 555 25.93 23.64 4.16
CA GLU A 555 25.98 22.55 3.19
C GLU A 555 25.82 21.19 3.87
N VAL A 556 25.00 20.33 3.25
CA VAL A 556 24.85 18.91 3.59
C VAL A 556 25.12 18.03 2.37
N VAL A 557 25.53 16.80 2.60
CA VAL A 557 25.77 15.81 1.57
C VAL A 557 24.75 14.69 1.71
N LEU A 558 23.91 14.53 0.70
CA LEU A 558 22.98 13.42 0.57
C LEU A 558 23.67 12.29 -0.19
N GLN A 559 23.84 11.14 0.47
CA GLN A 559 24.28 9.89 -0.13
C GLN A 559 23.07 9.01 -0.39
N VAL A 560 22.96 8.46 -1.59
CA VAL A 560 21.84 7.59 -1.96
C VAL A 560 22.36 6.39 -2.73
N GLU A 561 21.87 5.21 -2.37
CA GLU A 561 22.17 3.95 -3.04
C GLU A 561 20.88 3.16 -3.26
N SER A 562 20.71 2.62 -4.47
CA SER A 562 19.59 1.75 -4.82
C SER A 562 20.10 0.47 -5.46
N ASN A 563 19.55 -0.67 -5.02
CA ASN A 563 19.77 -1.96 -5.66
C ASN A 563 18.84 -2.20 -6.87
N GLU A 564 17.97 -1.24 -7.17
CA GLU A 564 17.00 -1.29 -8.26
C GLU A 564 17.15 -0.07 -9.17
N SER A 565 16.79 -0.23 -10.45
CA SER A 565 16.67 0.92 -11.35
C SER A 565 15.45 1.75 -10.98
N VAL A 566 15.63 3.04 -10.78
CA VAL A 566 14.52 3.92 -10.40
C VAL A 566 14.71 5.34 -10.94
N THR A 567 13.60 5.92 -11.36
CA THR A 567 13.49 7.32 -11.79
C THR A 567 12.49 8.08 -10.93
N GLY A 568 12.69 9.38 -10.81
CA GLY A 568 11.73 10.26 -10.12
C GLY A 568 11.78 10.19 -8.59
N LEU A 569 12.75 9.51 -7.98
CA LEU A 569 12.92 9.59 -6.54
C LEU A 569 13.03 11.03 -6.10
N THR A 570 12.25 11.39 -5.11
CA THR A 570 12.12 12.78 -4.65
C THR A 570 12.30 12.84 -3.15
N PHE A 571 13.13 13.76 -2.69
CA PHE A 571 13.25 14.12 -1.28
C PHE A 571 12.53 15.43 -1.01
N GLU A 572 11.81 15.51 0.08
CA GLU A 572 11.19 16.73 0.58
C GLU A 572 11.98 17.27 1.77
N PHE A 573 12.16 18.59 1.81
CA PHE A 573 12.97 19.29 2.80
C PHE A 573 12.15 20.34 3.54
N GLN A 574 12.32 20.43 4.85
CA GLN A 574 11.75 21.52 5.65
C GLN A 574 12.36 22.88 5.26
N ARG A 575 13.68 22.92 5.14
CA ARG A 575 14.41 24.12 4.74
C ARG A 575 14.43 24.27 3.24
N PRO A 576 14.17 25.49 2.71
CA PRO A 576 14.32 25.72 1.27
C PRO A 576 15.78 25.52 0.83
N LEU A 577 15.95 24.97 -0.35
CA LEU A 577 17.24 24.71 -0.97
C LEU A 577 17.69 25.92 -1.78
N ALA A 578 18.98 26.26 -1.69
CA ALA A 578 19.59 27.34 -2.49
C ALA A 578 20.23 26.79 -3.78
N THR A 579 21.07 25.76 -3.61
CA THR A 579 21.75 25.11 -4.75
C THR A 579 21.91 23.62 -4.50
N VAL A 580 21.92 22.86 -5.58
CA VAL A 580 22.15 21.42 -5.57
C VAL A 580 23.13 21.03 -6.67
N THR A 581 23.90 19.95 -6.44
CA THR A 581 24.84 19.41 -7.43
C THR A 581 24.55 17.91 -7.66
N GLY A 582 25.34 17.24 -8.49
CA GLY A 582 25.20 15.78 -8.66
C GLY A 582 24.07 15.37 -9.63
N GLY A 583 23.60 16.29 -10.48
CA GLY A 583 22.57 15.99 -11.49
C GLY A 583 21.13 15.95 -10.97
N ALA A 584 20.91 16.27 -9.69
CA ALA A 584 19.57 16.39 -9.13
C ALA A 584 18.91 17.69 -9.55
N ILE A 585 17.56 17.67 -9.65
CA ILE A 585 16.74 18.80 -10.06
C ILE A 585 15.95 19.31 -8.86
N MET A 586 16.06 20.59 -8.59
CA MET A 586 15.29 21.28 -7.55
C MET A 586 13.96 21.75 -8.12
N SER A 587 12.88 21.53 -7.36
CA SER A 587 11.54 22.03 -7.73
C SER A 587 11.42 23.56 -7.63
N PRO A 588 10.41 24.17 -8.26
CA PRO A 588 10.19 25.62 -8.21
C PRO A 588 9.94 26.18 -6.81
N ASP A 589 9.45 25.37 -5.88
CA ASP A 589 9.23 25.74 -4.47
C ASP A 589 10.50 25.62 -3.60
N ASN A 590 11.60 25.16 -4.19
CA ASN A 590 12.89 24.94 -3.54
C ASN A 590 12.84 23.95 -2.35
N ARG A 591 11.83 23.09 -2.28
CA ARG A 591 11.65 22.13 -1.17
C ARG A 591 11.67 20.68 -1.61
N HIS A 592 11.58 20.42 -2.91
CA HIS A 592 11.67 19.08 -3.47
C HIS A 592 12.94 18.93 -4.29
N LEU A 593 13.62 17.82 -4.07
CA LEU A 593 14.82 17.43 -4.80
C LEU A 593 14.55 16.15 -5.56
N VAL A 594 14.43 16.25 -6.88
CA VAL A 594 14.25 15.09 -7.75
C VAL A 594 15.61 14.55 -8.15
N LEU A 595 15.86 13.27 -7.86
CA LEU A 595 17.11 12.61 -8.18
C LEU A 595 17.21 12.28 -9.68
N PRO A 596 18.43 12.23 -10.24
CA PRO A 596 18.64 11.61 -11.54
C PRO A 596 18.28 10.11 -11.48
N GLU A 597 18.12 9.50 -12.63
CA GLU A 597 17.94 8.04 -12.71
C GLU A 597 19.07 7.31 -11.98
N LEU A 598 18.68 6.39 -11.09
CA LEU A 598 19.61 5.50 -10.40
C LEU A 598 19.64 4.15 -11.12
N ALA A 599 20.82 3.67 -11.46
CA ALA A 599 21.02 2.32 -11.92
C ALA A 599 21.27 1.38 -10.72
N PRO A 600 20.93 0.07 -10.83
CA PRO A 600 21.16 -0.90 -9.76
C PRO A 600 22.60 -0.92 -9.26
N GLY A 601 22.78 -0.90 -7.93
CA GLY A 601 24.10 -0.92 -7.28
C GLY A 601 24.92 0.35 -7.45
N ARG A 602 24.31 1.44 -7.94
CA ARG A 602 24.98 2.75 -8.01
C ARG A 602 24.64 3.61 -6.80
N SER A 603 25.69 4.17 -6.24
CA SER A 603 25.62 5.21 -5.21
C SER A 603 25.87 6.58 -5.86
N ILE A 604 25.08 7.57 -5.46
CA ILE A 604 25.25 8.98 -5.86
C ILE A 604 25.44 9.85 -4.63
N SER A 605 26.18 10.94 -4.82
CA SER A 605 26.43 11.94 -3.79
C SER A 605 25.98 13.31 -4.29
N ILE A 606 25.09 13.94 -3.55
CA ILE A 606 24.50 15.22 -3.90
C ILE A 606 24.84 16.23 -2.80
N ARG A 607 25.50 17.33 -3.19
CA ARG A 607 25.72 18.44 -2.26
C ARG A 607 24.56 19.41 -2.35
N ILE A 608 24.06 19.80 -1.19
CA ILE A 608 22.87 20.63 -1.01
C ILE A 608 23.24 21.81 -0.13
N ASN A 609 23.02 23.01 -0.62
CA ASN A 609 23.10 24.22 0.18
C ASN A 609 21.68 24.71 0.49
N TYR A 610 21.43 25.08 1.75
CA TYR A 610 20.16 25.66 2.16
C TYR A 610 20.17 27.17 1.93
N LEU A 611 18.97 27.74 1.69
CA LEU A 611 18.76 29.17 1.79
C LEU A 611 18.93 29.60 3.26
N ASP A 612 19.61 30.74 3.50
CA ASP A 612 19.82 31.33 4.82
C ASP A 612 18.50 31.77 5.48
#